data_70905a59c121f8e8d90ff423a8e67f38
#
_entry.id   70905a59c121f8e8d90ff423a8e67f38
#
_cell.length_a   1.000
_cell.length_b   1.000
_cell.length_c   1.000
_cell.angle_alpha   90.00
_cell.angle_beta   90.00
_cell.angle_gamma   90.00
#
_symmetry.space_group_name_H-M   'P 1'
#
loop_
_entity.id
_entity.type
_entity.pdbx_description
1 polymer ?
#
loop_
_entity_poly.entity_id
_entity_poly.type
_entity_poly.pdbx_seq_one_letter_code
_entity_poly.pdbx_strand_id
1 'polypeptide(L)'
;MCLITLKTIQTYAVRSFLIVACYVAIPAEAQPADVRVLVDVSGSMEQADPKAVRGPATALLATLLPDESLGGIWLFGSDVRPLVPYGPVNVRWDALLKPIESSIGSTDRFTHMESALKTGIEAGKESKAACHVILITDGIVDVRGGREASQASRDRILKVVLPSAIKKNCRIHTIALSKQADLSLLRQISLATNGLFTLINNPGDLIPVMLDALELALRSQQLPVRDQHIQVDADIRQLRIIRLDETKKIELKSEKIAIDHEVNDPSINWYTGRGYRALIWSTPSPGRYRLNTEFGKNDRILIDSSVILDLEELPPTIASNQTLGLSANIVGATGPLTDSKREYWVTFGSGIDPIREKASSLRMQLDSPVAGRSLLTLQSFDQSRERQIQRMFEVLKQKPALELANNSAQGVGQVGSAIDGKPKTSSDTAKLYMDQPSVSQAAMEQISALSNQAKEILPENMKTWPTWQLIAIGLTLLAFLILMIGLMLRPQKKS
;
A
#
# COMPACT_ATOMS: atom_id res chain seq x y z
N MET A 1 -10.77 -40.45 -50.70
CA MET A 1 -9.61 -39.60 -50.40
C MET A 1 -9.98 -38.38 -49.57
N CYS A 2 -10.98 -38.45 -48.66
CA CYS A 2 -11.45 -37.30 -47.88
C CYS A 2 -11.57 -37.52 -46.37
N LEU A 3 -11.06 -38.66 -45.84
CA LEU A 3 -11.16 -38.98 -44.38
C LEU A 3 -9.84 -38.81 -43.61
N ILE A 4 -8.74 -38.52 -44.31
CA ILE A 4 -7.40 -38.36 -43.66
C ILE A 4 -7.17 -36.88 -43.22
N THR A 5 -7.87 -35.93 -43.81
CA THR A 5 -7.68 -34.50 -43.55
C THR A 5 -8.32 -34.00 -42.24
N LEU A 6 -9.41 -34.61 -41.77
CA LEU A 6 -10.08 -34.16 -40.54
C LEU A 6 -9.35 -34.54 -39.25
N LYS A 7 -8.75 -35.72 -39.19
CA LYS A 7 -7.97 -36.15 -37.99
C LYS A 7 -6.67 -35.35 -37.79
N THR A 8 -6.04 -34.94 -38.90
CA THR A 8 -4.80 -34.13 -38.85
C THR A 8 -5.07 -32.72 -38.40
N ILE A 9 -6.17 -32.11 -38.82
CA ILE A 9 -6.56 -30.76 -38.41
C ILE A 9 -6.93 -30.73 -36.92
N GLN A 10 -7.62 -31.76 -36.41
CA GLN A 10 -7.99 -31.88 -35.00
C GLN A 10 -6.76 -32.04 -34.08
N THR A 11 -5.72 -32.75 -34.52
CA THR A 11 -4.48 -32.96 -33.74
C THR A 11 -3.62 -31.69 -33.70
N TYR A 12 -3.59 -30.90 -34.77
CA TYR A 12 -2.90 -29.60 -34.78
C TYR A 12 -3.64 -28.52 -33.98
N ALA A 13 -4.97 -28.50 -34.02
CA ALA A 13 -5.79 -27.56 -33.22
C ALA A 13 -5.62 -27.83 -31.72
N VAL A 14 -5.62 -29.09 -31.27
CA VAL A 14 -5.42 -29.44 -29.85
C VAL A 14 -3.99 -29.16 -29.40
N ARG A 15 -2.97 -29.41 -30.23
CA ARG A 15 -1.59 -29.05 -29.90
C ARG A 15 -1.35 -27.55 -29.89
N SER A 16 -1.95 -26.79 -30.79
CA SER A 16 -1.88 -25.31 -30.77
C SER A 16 -2.62 -24.73 -29.59
N PHE A 17 -3.74 -25.29 -29.13
CA PHE A 17 -4.47 -24.87 -27.95
C PHE A 17 -3.69 -25.17 -26.66
N LEU A 18 -3.00 -26.29 -26.57
CA LEU A 18 -2.11 -26.59 -25.42
C LEU A 18 -0.88 -25.68 -25.37
N ILE A 19 -0.34 -25.24 -26.50
CA ILE A 19 0.78 -24.30 -26.55
C ILE A 19 0.33 -22.90 -26.15
N VAL A 20 -0.85 -22.46 -26.54
CA VAL A 20 -1.42 -21.15 -26.15
C VAL A 20 -1.84 -21.15 -24.68
N ALA A 21 -2.35 -22.26 -24.14
CA ALA A 21 -2.69 -22.36 -22.71
C ALA A 21 -1.45 -22.34 -21.78
N CYS A 22 -0.28 -22.78 -22.26
CA CYS A 22 0.98 -22.66 -21.50
C CYS A 22 1.58 -21.24 -21.48
N TYR A 23 1.13 -20.32 -22.35
CA TYR A 23 1.68 -18.96 -22.40
C TYR A 23 0.93 -17.93 -21.56
N VAL A 24 -0.14 -18.30 -20.86
CA VAL A 24 -0.95 -17.36 -20.07
C VAL A 24 -0.68 -17.48 -18.55
N ALA A 25 0.17 -18.39 -18.11
CA ALA A 25 0.69 -18.35 -16.75
C ALA A 25 1.90 -17.39 -16.70
N ILE A 26 1.67 -16.08 -16.90
CA ILE A 26 2.60 -15.07 -16.45
C ILE A 26 2.57 -15.17 -14.92
N PRO A 27 3.68 -15.51 -14.25
CA PRO A 27 3.72 -15.45 -12.81
C PRO A 27 3.29 -14.03 -12.44
N ALA A 28 2.43 -13.90 -11.45
CA ALA A 28 2.13 -12.60 -10.84
C ALA A 28 3.43 -12.11 -10.19
N GLU A 29 4.30 -11.52 -10.99
CA GLU A 29 5.44 -10.77 -10.51
C GLU A 29 4.88 -9.69 -9.60
N ALA A 30 5.33 -9.65 -8.36
CA ALA A 30 4.93 -8.60 -7.43
C ALA A 30 5.19 -7.26 -8.14
N GLN A 31 4.12 -6.50 -8.39
CA GLN A 31 4.24 -5.21 -9.08
C GLN A 31 5.25 -4.37 -8.28
N PRO A 32 6.27 -3.79 -8.93
CA PRO A 32 7.22 -2.97 -8.21
C PRO A 32 6.49 -1.85 -7.48
N ALA A 33 6.83 -1.63 -6.21
CA ALA A 33 6.23 -0.55 -5.43
C ALA A 33 6.73 0.81 -5.94
N ASP A 34 5.90 1.83 -5.81
CA ASP A 34 6.26 3.22 -6.11
C ASP A 34 6.06 4.07 -4.85
N VAL A 35 7.15 4.30 -4.12
CA VAL A 35 7.14 4.96 -2.81
C VAL A 35 7.80 6.33 -2.88
N ARG A 36 7.04 7.37 -2.57
CA ARG A 36 7.43 8.77 -2.66
C ARG A 36 7.33 9.43 -1.29
N VAL A 37 8.43 9.95 -0.78
CA VAL A 37 8.52 10.51 0.57
C VAL A 37 8.62 12.02 0.51
N LEU A 38 7.73 12.71 1.22
CA LEU A 38 7.69 14.16 1.37
C LEU A 38 7.99 14.50 2.82
N VAL A 39 9.12 15.14 3.08
CA VAL A 39 9.60 15.44 4.43
C VAL A 39 9.56 16.94 4.64
N ASP A 40 8.79 17.36 5.63
CA ASP A 40 8.71 18.73 6.08
C ASP A 40 10.02 19.16 6.75
N VAL A 41 10.60 20.29 6.30
CA VAL A 41 11.78 20.92 6.86
C VAL A 41 11.53 22.36 7.30
N SER A 42 10.26 22.72 7.53
CA SER A 42 9.88 24.03 8.09
C SER A 42 10.42 24.21 9.50
N GLY A 43 10.50 25.47 9.94
CA GLY A 43 11.08 25.83 11.23
C GLY A 43 10.34 25.27 12.44
N SER A 44 9.02 25.03 12.35
CA SER A 44 8.22 24.40 13.42
C SER A 44 8.71 22.99 13.76
N MET A 45 9.31 22.30 12.79
CA MET A 45 9.88 20.97 12.99
C MET A 45 11.00 20.93 14.04
N GLU A 46 11.64 22.06 14.34
CA GLU A 46 12.63 22.14 15.43
C GLU A 46 12.00 21.84 16.80
N GLN A 47 10.75 22.21 16.98
CA GLN A 47 10.00 21.94 18.22
C GLN A 47 9.36 20.55 18.21
N ALA A 48 8.81 20.11 17.08
CA ALA A 48 8.10 18.85 16.96
C ALA A 48 9.05 17.64 16.89
N ASP A 49 10.22 17.82 16.30
CA ASP A 49 11.26 16.78 16.15
C ASP A 49 12.66 17.36 16.43
N PRO A 50 12.94 17.76 17.69
CA PRO A 50 14.20 18.41 18.07
C PRO A 50 15.44 17.56 17.85
N LYS A 51 15.28 16.25 17.77
CA LYS A 51 16.36 15.29 17.50
C LYS A 51 16.50 14.95 16.02
N ALA A 52 15.71 15.56 15.14
CA ALA A 52 15.65 15.27 13.70
C ALA A 52 15.55 13.75 13.40
N VAL A 53 14.67 13.04 14.12
CA VAL A 53 14.43 11.58 13.93
C VAL A 53 13.91 11.28 12.52
N ARG A 54 13.34 12.28 11.83
CA ARG A 54 12.96 12.18 10.40
C ARG A 54 14.12 11.72 9.50
N GLY A 55 15.33 12.17 9.78
CA GLY A 55 16.53 11.79 9.02
C GLY A 55 16.75 10.27 9.05
N PRO A 56 17.07 9.70 10.23
CA PRO A 56 17.26 8.25 10.35
C PRO A 56 16.02 7.43 9.94
N ALA A 57 14.80 7.93 10.21
CA ALA A 57 13.58 7.24 9.79
C ALA A 57 13.46 7.14 8.26
N THR A 58 13.78 8.24 7.55
CA THR A 58 13.79 8.29 6.08
C THR A 58 14.93 7.43 5.49
N ALA A 59 16.12 7.43 6.13
CA ALA A 59 17.24 6.60 5.72
C ALA A 59 16.90 5.09 5.87
N LEU A 60 16.29 4.69 6.99
CA LEU A 60 15.82 3.31 7.16
C LEU A 60 14.80 2.92 6.10
N LEU A 61 13.80 3.78 5.82
CA LEU A 61 12.82 3.52 4.78
C LEU A 61 13.52 3.30 3.43
N ALA A 62 14.48 4.16 3.08
CA ALA A 62 15.26 4.04 1.84
C ALA A 62 16.03 2.71 1.77
N THR A 63 16.62 2.26 2.90
CA THR A 63 17.32 0.97 3.01
C THR A 63 16.41 -0.24 2.75
N LEU A 64 15.12 -0.11 3.12
CA LEU A 64 14.17 -1.22 3.07
C LEU A 64 13.39 -1.32 1.76
N LEU A 65 13.51 -0.34 0.86
CA LEU A 65 12.88 -0.43 -0.45
C LEU A 65 13.52 -1.58 -1.25
N PRO A 66 12.71 -2.49 -1.83
CA PRO A 66 13.22 -3.55 -2.69
C PRO A 66 13.92 -2.97 -3.92
N ASP A 67 14.93 -3.66 -4.41
CA ASP A 67 15.51 -3.39 -5.72
C ASP A 67 14.41 -3.39 -6.79
N GLU A 68 14.58 -2.55 -7.82
CA GLU A 68 13.62 -2.35 -8.91
C GLU A 68 12.32 -1.62 -8.51
N SER A 69 12.07 -1.35 -7.22
CA SER A 69 11.03 -0.41 -6.82
C SER A 69 11.29 0.97 -7.41
N LEU A 70 10.23 1.74 -7.57
CA LEU A 70 10.35 3.15 -7.89
C LEU A 70 10.28 3.98 -6.61
N GLY A 71 11.04 5.07 -6.56
CA GLY A 71 10.99 5.92 -5.38
C GLY A 71 11.62 7.29 -5.62
N GLY A 72 11.36 8.18 -4.67
CA GLY A 72 11.96 9.51 -4.60
C GLY A 72 11.72 10.14 -3.24
N ILE A 73 12.61 11.04 -2.83
CA ILE A 73 12.52 11.73 -1.55
C ILE A 73 12.64 13.22 -1.81
N TRP A 74 11.69 14.00 -1.29
CA TRP A 74 11.69 15.45 -1.40
C TRP A 74 11.63 16.09 -0.02
N LEU A 75 12.37 17.15 0.14
CA LEU A 75 12.26 18.07 1.26
C LEU A 75 11.34 19.21 0.85
N PHE A 76 10.46 19.60 1.74
CA PHE A 76 9.59 20.75 1.49
C PHE A 76 9.52 21.67 2.71
N GLY A 77 9.44 22.94 2.41
CA GLY A 77 9.31 24.03 3.36
C GLY A 77 8.94 25.28 2.60
N SER A 78 9.84 26.24 2.43
CA SER A 78 9.66 27.41 1.56
C SER A 78 9.61 27.03 0.08
N ASP A 79 10.32 26.00 -0.30
CA ASP A 79 10.37 25.40 -1.63
C ASP A 79 10.33 23.89 -1.54
N VAL A 80 10.13 23.21 -2.68
CA VAL A 80 10.18 21.75 -2.78
C VAL A 80 11.43 21.37 -3.56
N ARG A 81 12.32 20.61 -2.95
CA ARG A 81 13.59 20.19 -3.53
C ARG A 81 13.80 18.67 -3.42
N PRO A 82 14.25 18.00 -4.48
CA PRO A 82 14.55 16.59 -4.39
C PRO A 82 15.82 16.38 -3.52
N LEU A 83 15.70 15.50 -2.52
CA LEU A 83 16.86 14.93 -1.82
C LEU A 83 17.36 13.69 -2.56
N VAL A 84 16.44 12.82 -2.97
CA VAL A 84 16.69 11.72 -3.89
C VAL A 84 15.75 11.89 -5.09
N PRO A 85 16.29 12.11 -6.29
CA PRO A 85 15.48 12.20 -7.51
C PRO A 85 14.65 10.94 -7.72
N TYR A 86 13.44 11.10 -8.25
CA TYR A 86 12.56 9.98 -8.57
C TYR A 86 13.16 9.07 -9.63
N GLY A 87 13.12 7.79 -9.39
CA GLY A 87 13.63 6.76 -10.30
C GLY A 87 13.68 5.37 -9.68
N PRO A 88 14.30 4.40 -10.37
CA PRO A 88 14.48 3.05 -9.83
C PRO A 88 15.38 3.07 -8.59
N VAL A 89 14.96 2.31 -7.59
CA VAL A 89 15.78 2.00 -6.41
C VAL A 89 16.88 1.03 -6.84
N ASN A 90 18.11 1.35 -6.54
CA ASN A 90 19.27 0.54 -6.88
C ASN A 90 20.44 0.87 -5.93
N VAL A 91 21.59 0.25 -6.15
CA VAL A 91 22.82 0.44 -5.35
C VAL A 91 23.25 1.90 -5.14
N ARG A 92 22.78 2.85 -5.95
CA ARG A 92 23.07 4.28 -5.71
C ARG A 92 22.37 4.80 -4.44
N TRP A 93 21.27 4.19 -4.04
CA TRP A 93 20.55 4.59 -2.82
C TRP A 93 21.38 4.33 -1.58
N ASP A 94 22.15 3.25 -1.53
CA ASP A 94 23.06 2.96 -0.40
C ASP A 94 24.06 4.09 -0.15
N ALA A 95 24.60 4.66 -1.21
CA ALA A 95 25.52 5.81 -1.10
C ALA A 95 24.83 7.09 -0.57
N LEU A 96 23.50 7.17 -0.66
CA LEU A 96 22.70 8.31 -0.22
C LEU A 96 22.19 8.19 1.23
N LEU A 97 22.30 7.03 1.88
CA LEU A 97 21.73 6.83 3.21
C LEU A 97 22.27 7.81 4.25
N LYS A 98 23.59 8.00 4.32
CA LYS A 98 24.21 9.01 5.20
C LYS A 98 23.85 10.44 4.83
N PRO A 99 23.92 10.86 3.55
CA PRO A 99 23.38 12.15 3.11
C PRO A 99 21.91 12.35 3.45
N ILE A 100 21.05 11.34 3.30
CA ILE A 100 19.63 11.43 3.68
C ILE A 100 19.51 11.77 5.16
N GLU A 101 20.16 11.00 6.04
CA GLU A 101 20.09 11.21 7.48
C GLU A 101 20.54 12.61 7.90
N SER A 102 21.64 13.11 7.33
CA SER A 102 22.25 14.37 7.73
C SER A 102 21.61 15.61 7.08
N SER A 103 20.91 15.46 5.95
CA SER A 103 20.34 16.61 5.20
C SER A 103 18.96 17.02 5.67
N ILE A 104 18.30 16.24 6.53
CA ILE A 104 16.96 16.52 7.00
C ILE A 104 17.05 17.32 8.31
N GLY A 105 16.87 18.62 8.19
CA GLY A 105 16.87 19.59 9.29
C GLY A 105 15.57 20.41 9.35
N SER A 106 15.60 21.52 10.07
CA SER A 106 14.49 22.48 10.20
C SER A 106 14.99 23.86 9.77
N THR A 107 15.08 24.08 8.46
CA THR A 107 15.81 25.20 7.87
C THR A 107 14.90 26.22 7.18
N ASP A 108 13.67 25.86 6.87
CA ASP A 108 12.79 26.64 6.03
C ASP A 108 11.74 27.40 6.85
N ARG A 109 11.30 28.56 6.34
CA ARG A 109 10.35 29.41 7.04
C ARG A 109 8.90 28.99 6.87
N PHE A 110 8.55 28.50 5.68
CA PHE A 110 7.17 28.21 5.27
C PHE A 110 6.93 26.69 5.16
N THR A 111 5.65 26.31 4.93
CA THR A 111 5.21 24.92 4.76
C THR A 111 4.35 24.82 3.49
N HIS A 112 4.98 24.73 2.33
CA HIS A 112 4.33 24.66 1.01
C HIS A 112 3.82 23.25 0.70
N MET A 113 2.91 22.73 1.54
CA MET A 113 2.34 21.38 1.43
C MET A 113 1.65 21.13 0.08
N GLU A 114 0.95 22.12 -0.48
CA GLU A 114 0.31 22.00 -1.80
C GLU A 114 1.33 21.64 -2.89
N SER A 115 2.45 22.36 -2.93
CA SER A 115 3.51 22.12 -3.92
C SER A 115 4.18 20.77 -3.71
N ALA A 116 4.42 20.38 -2.45
CA ALA A 116 4.99 19.08 -2.11
C ALA A 116 4.10 17.93 -2.60
N LEU A 117 2.80 17.97 -2.29
CA LEU A 117 1.85 16.97 -2.73
C LEU A 117 1.75 16.90 -4.25
N LYS A 118 1.67 18.05 -4.95
CA LYS A 118 1.68 18.07 -6.43
C LYS A 118 2.93 17.41 -6.98
N THR A 119 4.11 17.78 -6.47
CA THR A 119 5.39 17.20 -6.90
C THR A 119 5.42 15.69 -6.69
N GLY A 120 5.05 15.21 -5.51
CA GLY A 120 5.02 13.79 -5.20
C GLY A 120 4.04 13.02 -6.09
N ILE A 121 2.82 13.53 -6.30
CA ILE A 121 1.80 12.87 -7.14
C ILE A 121 2.20 12.85 -8.61
N GLU A 122 2.93 13.86 -9.07
CA GLU A 122 3.28 14.00 -10.49
C GLU A 122 4.58 13.30 -10.89
N ALA A 123 5.44 12.96 -9.95
CA ALA A 123 6.76 12.42 -10.22
C ALA A 123 6.76 11.14 -11.07
N GLY A 124 5.79 10.24 -10.90
CA GLY A 124 5.71 8.96 -11.60
C GLY A 124 4.56 8.86 -12.61
N LYS A 125 4.38 9.87 -13.46
CA LYS A 125 3.24 9.94 -14.41
C LYS A 125 3.09 8.72 -15.31
N GLU A 126 4.18 8.05 -15.64
CA GLU A 126 4.22 6.88 -16.54
C GLU A 126 4.29 5.54 -15.79
N SER A 127 4.42 5.57 -14.47
CA SER A 127 4.46 4.37 -13.66
C SER A 127 3.11 3.66 -13.63
N LYS A 128 3.13 2.33 -13.83
CA LYS A 128 1.96 1.46 -13.64
C LYS A 128 1.91 0.89 -12.22
N ALA A 129 2.96 1.09 -11.42
CA ALA A 129 3.02 0.65 -10.03
C ALA A 129 2.02 1.43 -9.16
N ALA A 130 1.54 0.80 -8.10
CA ALA A 130 0.68 1.47 -7.13
C ALA A 130 1.46 2.61 -6.44
N CYS A 131 0.99 3.83 -6.62
CA CYS A 131 1.62 5.03 -6.08
C CYS A 131 1.31 5.18 -4.59
N HIS A 132 2.35 5.27 -3.77
CA HIS A 132 2.26 5.55 -2.34
C HIS A 132 3.07 6.79 -1.99
N VAL A 133 2.42 7.82 -1.47
CA VAL A 133 3.05 9.05 -1.00
C VAL A 133 3.04 9.03 0.53
N ILE A 134 4.20 9.17 1.15
CA ILE A 134 4.34 9.29 2.61
C ILE A 134 4.68 10.75 2.92
N LEU A 135 3.73 11.47 3.53
CA LEU A 135 3.87 12.86 3.93
C LEU A 135 4.14 12.94 5.43
N ILE A 136 5.27 13.54 5.81
CA ILE A 136 5.68 13.75 7.20
C ILE A 136 5.70 15.25 7.47
N THR A 137 4.87 15.74 8.41
CA THR A 137 4.76 17.16 8.74
C THR A 137 4.30 17.37 10.19
N ASP A 138 4.67 18.47 10.80
CA ASP A 138 4.13 18.93 12.08
C ASP A 138 3.24 20.15 11.92
N GLY A 139 3.09 20.66 10.69
CA GLY A 139 2.63 21.98 10.39
C GLY A 139 1.23 22.11 9.82
N ILE A 140 0.83 23.37 9.79
CA ILE A 140 -0.31 23.86 9.05
C ILE A 140 0.22 24.34 7.69
N VAL A 141 -0.62 24.33 6.67
CA VAL A 141 -0.28 25.00 5.41
C VAL A 141 0.08 26.46 5.68
N ASP A 142 1.33 26.81 5.48
CA ASP A 142 1.83 28.17 5.61
C ASP A 142 2.64 28.56 4.38
N VAL A 143 2.14 29.54 3.63
CA VAL A 143 2.76 29.99 2.38
C VAL A 143 2.99 31.49 2.42
N ARG A 144 3.91 31.96 1.58
CA ARG A 144 4.15 33.39 1.40
C ARG A 144 2.86 34.11 1.00
N GLY A 145 2.54 35.24 1.60
CA GLY A 145 1.32 36.01 1.37
C GLY A 145 0.33 35.96 2.55
N GLY A 146 0.68 35.27 3.64
CA GLY A 146 -0.06 35.31 4.89
C GLY A 146 -1.27 34.38 4.95
N ARG A 147 -2.19 34.66 5.87
CA ARG A 147 -3.31 33.75 6.20
C ARG A 147 -4.21 33.45 5.01
N GLU A 148 -4.56 34.47 4.21
CA GLU A 148 -5.45 34.27 3.05
C GLU A 148 -4.81 33.37 1.98
N ALA A 149 -3.53 33.59 1.68
CA ALA A 149 -2.78 32.76 0.74
C ALA A 149 -2.64 31.31 1.25
N SER A 150 -2.41 31.14 2.55
CA SER A 150 -2.31 29.83 3.19
C SER A 150 -3.65 29.09 3.16
N GLN A 151 -4.76 29.78 3.44
CA GLN A 151 -6.11 29.21 3.33
C GLN A 151 -6.46 28.85 1.88
N ALA A 152 -6.12 29.71 0.91
CA ALA A 152 -6.32 29.41 -0.50
C ALA A 152 -5.50 28.20 -0.96
N SER A 153 -4.27 28.04 -0.45
CA SER A 153 -3.43 26.85 -0.73
C SER A 153 -4.06 25.58 -0.11
N ARG A 154 -4.52 25.66 1.14
CA ARG A 154 -5.27 24.56 1.78
C ARG A 154 -6.51 24.16 0.99
N ASP A 155 -7.27 25.12 0.52
CA ASP A 155 -8.45 24.86 -0.31
C ASP A 155 -8.12 24.20 -1.64
N ARG A 156 -6.99 24.60 -2.28
CA ARG A 156 -6.51 23.95 -3.50
C ARG A 156 -6.02 22.52 -3.27
N ILE A 157 -5.45 22.23 -2.09
CA ILE A 157 -5.14 20.83 -1.72
C ILE A 157 -6.41 19.99 -1.80
N LEU A 158 -7.50 20.42 -1.19
CA LEU A 158 -8.76 19.67 -1.15
C LEU A 158 -9.48 19.63 -2.50
N LYS A 159 -9.52 20.77 -3.22
CA LYS A 159 -10.34 20.90 -4.44
C LYS A 159 -9.64 20.48 -5.73
N VAL A 160 -8.30 20.46 -5.75
CA VAL A 160 -7.51 20.21 -6.97
C VAL A 160 -6.53 19.06 -6.78
N VAL A 161 -5.68 19.11 -5.73
CA VAL A 161 -4.61 18.12 -5.54
C VAL A 161 -5.19 16.77 -5.17
N LEU A 162 -6.12 16.73 -4.23
CA LEU A 162 -6.72 15.49 -3.75
C LEU A 162 -7.51 14.75 -4.84
N PRO A 163 -8.38 15.39 -5.64
CA PRO A 163 -9.00 14.74 -6.80
C PRO A 163 -7.99 14.21 -7.83
N SER A 164 -6.85 14.91 -8.03
CA SER A 164 -5.79 14.41 -8.90
C SER A 164 -5.11 13.16 -8.36
N ALA A 165 -4.86 13.11 -7.04
CA ALA A 165 -4.29 11.91 -6.39
C ALA A 165 -5.22 10.70 -6.54
N ILE A 166 -6.52 10.89 -6.28
CA ILE A 166 -7.55 9.85 -6.43
C ILE A 166 -7.59 9.34 -7.88
N LYS A 167 -7.64 10.25 -8.86
CA LYS A 167 -7.65 9.89 -10.28
C LYS A 167 -6.43 9.07 -10.72
N LYS A 168 -5.28 9.32 -10.09
CA LYS A 168 -4.01 8.61 -10.37
C LYS A 168 -3.82 7.37 -9.48
N ASN A 169 -4.81 7.03 -8.66
CA ASN A 169 -4.71 5.94 -7.68
C ASN A 169 -3.47 6.06 -6.77
N CYS A 170 -3.08 7.31 -6.41
CA CYS A 170 -2.02 7.57 -5.44
C CYS A 170 -2.60 7.56 -4.03
N ARG A 171 -2.12 6.68 -3.17
CA ARG A 171 -2.45 6.63 -1.75
C ARG A 171 -1.53 7.56 -0.98
N ILE A 172 -2.10 8.43 -0.18
CA ILE A 172 -1.31 9.40 0.59
C ILE A 172 -1.40 9.04 2.07
N HIS A 173 -0.29 8.54 2.61
CA HIS A 173 -0.13 8.29 4.03
C HIS A 173 0.35 9.58 4.69
N THR A 174 -0.35 10.06 5.70
CA THR A 174 0.02 11.29 6.40
C THR A 174 0.43 11.01 7.85
N ILE A 175 1.62 11.46 8.22
CA ILE A 175 2.20 11.33 9.55
C ILE A 175 2.31 12.73 10.14
N ALA A 176 1.45 13.02 11.13
CA ALA A 176 1.45 14.26 11.88
C ALA A 176 2.37 14.15 13.10
N LEU A 177 3.38 15.01 13.21
CA LEU A 177 4.34 15.02 14.31
C LEU A 177 3.91 15.91 15.49
N SER A 178 2.78 16.58 15.36
CA SER A 178 2.31 17.56 16.36
C SER A 178 0.78 17.61 16.37
N LYS A 179 0.21 17.88 17.55
CA LYS A 179 -1.22 18.17 17.70
C LYS A 179 -1.60 19.54 17.11
N GLN A 180 -0.62 20.39 16.86
CA GLN A 180 -0.78 21.71 16.23
C GLN A 180 -0.92 21.60 14.70
N ALA A 181 -0.55 20.47 14.09
CA ALA A 181 -0.77 20.23 12.67
C ALA A 181 -2.26 20.35 12.28
N ASP A 182 -2.54 20.66 11.02
CA ASP A 182 -3.90 20.61 10.48
C ASP A 182 -4.37 19.15 10.37
N LEU A 183 -4.68 18.54 11.53
CA LEU A 183 -5.09 17.14 11.62
C LEU A 183 -6.34 16.85 10.80
N SER A 184 -7.22 17.86 10.64
CA SER A 184 -8.43 17.74 9.81
C SER A 184 -8.06 17.56 8.34
N LEU A 185 -7.16 18.39 7.81
CA LEU A 185 -6.68 18.30 6.43
C LEU A 185 -5.95 16.99 6.20
N LEU A 186 -4.98 16.63 7.06
CA LEU A 186 -4.18 15.43 6.91
C LEU A 186 -5.04 14.16 6.94
N ARG A 187 -6.03 14.12 7.85
CA ARG A 187 -6.99 13.00 7.91
C ARG A 187 -7.86 12.91 6.66
N GLN A 188 -8.35 14.04 6.14
CA GLN A 188 -9.15 14.08 4.92
C GLN A 188 -8.35 13.57 3.71
N ILE A 189 -7.08 13.98 3.58
CA ILE A 189 -6.19 13.52 2.51
C ILE A 189 -6.03 12.00 2.56
N SER A 190 -5.69 11.46 3.72
CA SER A 190 -5.47 10.01 3.87
C SER A 190 -6.75 9.21 3.64
N LEU A 191 -7.87 9.60 4.25
CA LEU A 191 -9.16 8.92 4.07
C LEU A 191 -9.59 8.88 2.61
N ALA A 192 -9.53 10.01 1.91
CA ALA A 192 -10.00 10.10 0.54
C ALA A 192 -9.10 9.35 -0.46
N THR A 193 -7.84 9.07 -0.10
CA THR A 193 -6.89 8.33 -0.94
C THR A 193 -6.63 6.91 -0.46
N ASN A 194 -7.41 6.42 0.49
CA ASN A 194 -7.21 5.11 1.12
C ASN A 194 -5.80 4.92 1.72
N GLY A 195 -5.24 6.01 2.26
CA GLY A 195 -3.95 6.06 2.95
C GLY A 195 -4.09 5.97 4.47
N LEU A 196 -2.98 5.76 5.16
CA LEU A 196 -2.89 5.74 6.60
C LEU A 196 -2.76 7.18 7.14
N PHE A 197 -3.61 7.57 8.09
CA PHE A 197 -3.40 8.75 8.93
C PHE A 197 -2.80 8.33 10.26
N THR A 198 -1.75 9.01 10.72
CA THR A 198 -1.22 8.79 12.08
C THR A 198 -0.77 10.09 12.71
N LEU A 199 -1.24 10.35 13.93
CA LEU A 199 -0.68 11.37 14.82
C LEU A 199 0.27 10.70 15.79
N ILE A 200 1.51 11.14 15.83
CA ILE A 200 2.49 10.73 16.84
C ILE A 200 2.65 11.85 17.88
N ASN A 201 2.76 11.45 19.13
CA ASN A 201 2.95 12.39 20.24
C ASN A 201 4.42 12.40 20.74
N ASN A 202 5.18 11.37 20.39
CA ASN A 202 6.59 11.23 20.71
C ASN A 202 7.38 11.03 19.42
N PRO A 203 8.37 11.89 19.10
CA PRO A 203 9.20 11.72 17.90
C PRO A 203 9.86 10.34 17.78
N GLY A 204 10.14 9.66 18.89
CA GLY A 204 10.65 8.29 18.89
C GLY A 204 9.72 7.25 18.24
N ASP A 205 8.42 7.56 18.13
CA ASP A 205 7.45 6.68 17.46
C ASP A 205 7.45 6.83 15.93
N LEU A 206 8.26 7.75 15.38
CA LEU A 206 8.26 8.02 13.94
C LEU A 206 8.76 6.84 13.13
N ILE A 207 9.85 6.18 13.56
CA ILE A 207 10.41 5.03 12.84
C ILE A 207 9.39 3.88 12.75
N PRO A 208 8.77 3.40 13.85
CA PRO A 208 7.71 2.39 13.77
C PRO A 208 6.57 2.78 12.83
N VAL A 209 6.11 4.03 12.88
CA VAL A 209 5.00 4.51 12.04
C VAL A 209 5.38 4.56 10.56
N MET A 210 6.61 4.94 10.24
CA MET A 210 7.09 4.89 8.87
C MET A 210 7.20 3.46 8.34
N LEU A 211 7.60 2.51 9.20
CA LEU A 211 7.58 1.08 8.85
C LEU A 211 6.13 0.60 8.58
N ASP A 212 5.15 1.00 9.40
CA ASP A 212 3.74 0.66 9.15
C ASP A 212 3.27 1.18 7.77
N ALA A 213 3.62 2.42 7.41
CA ALA A 213 3.29 2.99 6.10
C ALA A 213 4.02 2.27 4.95
N LEU A 214 5.30 1.91 5.15
CA LEU A 214 6.08 1.17 4.17
C LEU A 214 5.52 -0.25 3.95
N GLU A 215 5.16 -0.95 5.02
CA GLU A 215 4.57 -2.29 4.94
C GLU A 215 3.24 -2.29 4.19
N LEU A 216 2.44 -1.22 4.32
CA LEU A 216 1.23 -1.01 3.51
C LEU A 216 1.58 -0.81 2.03
N ALA A 217 2.59 0.02 1.74
CA ALA A 217 3.01 0.33 0.38
C ALA A 217 3.61 -0.89 -0.34
N LEU A 218 4.43 -1.67 0.36
CA LEU A 218 5.09 -2.85 -0.17
C LEU A 218 4.25 -4.13 -0.08
N ARG A 219 3.09 -4.10 0.61
CA ARG A 219 2.33 -5.31 0.98
C ARG A 219 3.22 -6.36 1.66
N SER A 220 4.15 -5.90 2.50
CA SER A 220 5.21 -6.73 3.07
C SER A 220 4.67 -7.93 3.84
N GLN A 221 5.41 -9.03 3.71
CA GLN A 221 5.25 -10.24 4.51
C GLN A 221 6.25 -10.23 5.67
N GLN A 222 5.91 -10.90 6.75
CA GLN A 222 6.78 -11.06 7.90
C GLN A 222 6.91 -12.54 8.28
N LEU A 223 7.99 -12.87 9.02
CA LEU A 223 8.06 -14.11 9.77
C LEU A 223 7.61 -13.86 11.22
N PRO A 224 6.72 -14.67 11.76
CA PRO A 224 6.41 -14.63 13.17
C PRO A 224 7.61 -15.09 14.00
N VAL A 225 7.85 -14.43 15.15
CA VAL A 225 8.83 -14.88 16.15
C VAL A 225 8.09 -15.67 17.21
N ARG A 226 8.47 -16.95 17.41
CA ARG A 226 7.91 -17.81 18.43
C ARG A 226 9.03 -18.41 19.29
N ASP A 227 8.93 -18.24 20.60
CA ASP A 227 9.95 -18.73 21.55
C ASP A 227 11.38 -18.35 21.13
N GLN A 228 11.57 -17.12 20.70
CA GLN A 228 12.81 -16.58 20.13
C GLN A 228 13.31 -17.32 18.87
N HIS A 229 12.46 -17.99 18.14
CA HIS A 229 12.83 -18.65 16.89
C HIS A 229 12.03 -18.10 15.73
N ILE A 230 12.65 -18.18 14.53
CA ILE A 230 12.01 -17.97 13.24
C ILE A 230 12.26 -19.21 12.37
N GLN A 231 11.31 -19.49 11.49
CA GLN A 231 11.40 -20.55 10.49
C GLN A 231 11.64 -19.93 9.12
N VAL A 232 12.85 -20.06 8.59
CA VAL A 232 13.21 -19.66 7.23
C VAL A 232 12.97 -20.86 6.31
N ASP A 233 12.14 -20.73 5.30
CA ASP A 233 11.88 -21.77 4.31
C ASP A 233 12.53 -21.44 2.95
N ALA A 234 12.52 -22.39 2.03
CA ALA A 234 13.20 -22.28 0.74
C ALA A 234 12.54 -21.29 -0.24
N ASP A 235 11.31 -20.84 0.05
CA ASP A 235 10.61 -19.89 -0.80
C ASP A 235 11.02 -18.44 -0.51
N ILE A 236 11.77 -18.18 0.59
CA ILE A 236 12.22 -16.86 1.01
C ILE A 236 13.46 -16.47 0.21
N ARG A 237 13.34 -15.41 -0.58
CA ARG A 237 14.42 -14.85 -1.40
C ARG A 237 15.25 -13.82 -0.65
N GLN A 238 14.63 -13.07 0.25
CA GLN A 238 15.32 -12.09 1.09
C GLN A 238 14.69 -12.01 2.47
N LEU A 239 15.54 -11.91 3.48
CA LEU A 239 15.17 -11.71 4.89
C LEU A 239 15.71 -10.36 5.35
N ARG A 240 14.85 -9.53 5.94
CA ARG A 240 15.23 -8.24 6.53
C ARG A 240 14.85 -8.23 8.00
N ILE A 241 15.84 -8.11 8.86
CA ILE A 241 15.64 -8.01 10.32
C ILE A 241 15.90 -6.57 10.73
N ILE A 242 14.92 -5.93 11.34
CA ILE A 242 14.99 -4.55 11.79
C ILE A 242 14.80 -4.52 13.30
N ARG A 243 15.80 -3.98 14.02
CA ARG A 243 15.76 -3.70 15.46
C ARG A 243 15.66 -2.20 15.66
N LEU A 244 14.65 -1.76 16.40
CA LEU A 244 14.45 -0.34 16.72
C LEU A 244 15.15 0.07 18.01
N ASP A 245 16.37 -0.42 18.15
CA ASP A 245 17.32 -0.07 19.21
C ASP A 245 18.73 -0.33 18.66
N GLU A 246 19.47 0.73 18.41
CA GLU A 246 20.83 0.66 17.85
C GLU A 246 21.84 -0.02 18.76
N THR A 247 21.53 -0.15 20.05
CA THR A 247 22.40 -0.82 21.02
C THR A 247 22.24 -2.34 21.01
N LYS A 248 21.08 -2.84 20.55
CA LYS A 248 20.80 -4.27 20.50
C LYS A 248 21.39 -4.91 19.26
N LYS A 249 22.18 -5.95 19.43
CA LYS A 249 22.74 -6.72 18.33
C LYS A 249 21.67 -7.58 17.65
N ILE A 250 21.88 -7.85 16.36
CA ILE A 250 21.13 -8.86 15.62
C ILE A 250 22.04 -10.09 15.52
N GLU A 251 21.61 -11.17 16.13
CA GLU A 251 22.32 -12.45 16.11
C GLU A 251 21.33 -13.57 15.84
N LEU A 252 21.64 -14.39 14.84
CA LEU A 252 20.86 -15.57 14.46
C LEU A 252 21.71 -16.81 14.61
N LYS A 253 21.20 -17.84 15.23
CA LYS A 253 21.91 -19.11 15.40
C LYS A 253 21.02 -20.28 15.03
N SER A 254 21.51 -21.13 14.13
CA SER A 254 20.96 -22.45 13.83
C SER A 254 21.97 -23.52 14.25
N GLU A 255 21.65 -24.79 14.01
CA GLU A 255 22.59 -25.90 14.24
C GLU A 255 23.86 -25.80 13.37
N LYS A 256 23.74 -25.16 12.20
CA LYS A 256 24.80 -25.15 11.16
C LYS A 256 25.47 -23.80 10.99
N ILE A 257 24.75 -22.71 11.27
CA ILE A 257 25.18 -21.35 10.91
C ILE A 257 24.91 -20.42 12.09
N ALA A 258 25.89 -19.58 12.38
CA ALA A 258 25.74 -18.42 13.26
C ALA A 258 25.96 -17.16 12.41
N ILE A 259 25.06 -16.19 12.53
CA ILE A 259 25.11 -14.91 11.83
C ILE A 259 25.12 -13.81 12.87
N ASP A 260 26.16 -13.03 12.85
CA ASP A 260 26.36 -11.82 13.61
C ASP A 260 27.08 -10.76 12.76
N HIS A 261 27.36 -9.60 13.31
CA HIS A 261 27.99 -8.50 12.59
C HIS A 261 29.45 -8.74 12.16
N GLU A 262 30.07 -9.83 12.61
CA GLU A 262 31.43 -10.23 12.24
C GLU A 262 31.44 -11.13 11.00
N VAL A 263 30.27 -11.66 10.61
CA VAL A 263 30.13 -12.52 9.42
C VAL A 263 30.31 -11.68 8.16
N ASN A 264 31.36 -12.02 7.41
CA ASN A 264 31.66 -11.44 6.11
C ASN A 264 31.11 -12.35 4.99
N ASP A 265 29.81 -12.24 4.73
CA ASP A 265 29.11 -12.95 3.67
C ASP A 265 28.56 -11.91 2.68
N PRO A 266 28.88 -11.98 1.37
CA PRO A 266 28.41 -11.00 0.40
C PRO A 266 26.89 -10.98 0.21
N SER A 267 26.18 -12.01 0.67
CA SER A 267 24.72 -12.04 0.70
C SER A 267 24.10 -11.28 1.86
N ILE A 268 24.93 -10.82 2.83
CA ILE A 268 24.49 -10.17 4.06
C ILE A 268 24.97 -8.72 4.11
N ASN A 269 24.03 -7.80 4.19
CA ASN A 269 24.31 -6.38 4.36
C ASN A 269 23.84 -5.90 5.74
N TRP A 270 24.71 -5.15 6.41
CA TRP A 270 24.47 -4.59 7.73
C TRP A 270 24.32 -3.08 7.65
N TYR A 271 23.26 -2.57 8.25
CA TYR A 271 22.98 -1.15 8.34
C TYR A 271 22.80 -0.73 9.79
N THR A 272 23.37 0.39 10.16
CA THR A 272 23.20 1.00 11.48
C THR A 272 22.96 2.48 11.31
N GLY A 273 21.84 2.95 11.81
CA GLY A 273 21.50 4.36 11.90
C GLY A 273 21.07 4.70 13.32
N ARG A 274 20.86 5.95 13.58
CA ARG A 274 20.41 6.43 14.87
C ARG A 274 19.01 5.89 15.21
N GLY A 275 18.90 5.07 16.24
CA GLY A 275 17.67 4.44 16.71
C GLY A 275 17.32 3.13 16.00
N TYR A 276 18.18 2.59 15.13
CA TYR A 276 17.93 1.29 14.51
C TYR A 276 19.19 0.53 14.10
N ARG A 277 19.04 -0.77 13.98
CA ARG A 277 19.91 -1.68 13.23
C ARG A 277 19.09 -2.49 12.26
N ALA A 278 19.66 -2.77 11.08
CA ALA A 278 19.04 -3.64 10.11
C ALA A 278 20.07 -4.62 9.53
N LEU A 279 19.59 -5.83 9.28
CA LEU A 279 20.27 -6.87 8.53
C LEU A 279 19.41 -7.19 7.32
N ILE A 280 20.03 -7.20 6.14
CA ILE A 280 19.41 -7.68 4.89
C ILE A 280 20.20 -8.89 4.43
N TRP A 281 19.53 -10.04 4.40
CA TRP A 281 20.13 -11.30 3.98
C TRP A 281 19.43 -11.78 2.69
N SER A 282 20.16 -11.70 1.58
CA SER A 282 19.71 -12.17 0.28
C SER A 282 19.94 -13.68 0.19
N THR A 283 18.96 -14.41 -0.34
CA THR A 283 19.00 -15.88 -0.46
C THR A 283 19.34 -16.60 0.86
N PRO A 284 18.57 -16.38 1.94
CA PRO A 284 18.87 -16.95 3.23
C PRO A 284 18.75 -18.48 3.19
N SER A 285 19.66 -19.16 3.89
CA SER A 285 19.61 -20.63 3.98
C SER A 285 18.40 -21.09 4.77
N PRO A 286 17.59 -22.05 4.24
CA PRO A 286 16.46 -22.58 4.96
C PRO A 286 16.88 -23.25 6.29
N GLY A 287 16.09 -23.01 7.34
CA GLY A 287 16.38 -23.57 8.67
C GLY A 287 15.59 -22.89 9.77
N ARG A 288 15.71 -23.42 10.98
CA ARG A 288 15.20 -22.81 12.20
C ARG A 288 16.32 -22.05 12.87
N TYR A 289 16.10 -20.75 13.05
CA TYR A 289 17.07 -19.84 13.64
C TYR A 289 16.59 -19.30 14.98
N ARG A 290 17.45 -19.37 15.98
CA ARG A 290 17.22 -18.74 17.27
C ARG A 290 17.78 -17.31 17.24
N LEU A 291 16.98 -16.36 17.72
CA LEU A 291 17.37 -14.99 18.00
C LEU A 291 18.00 -14.95 19.40
N ASN A 292 19.23 -14.46 19.54
CA ASN A 292 19.92 -14.43 20.83
C ASN A 292 19.42 -13.35 21.78
N THR A 293 18.63 -12.41 21.28
CA THR A 293 18.08 -11.31 22.09
C THR A 293 16.58 -11.26 21.94
N GLU A 294 15.88 -10.88 23.01
CA GLU A 294 14.44 -10.67 22.99
C GLU A 294 14.06 -9.67 21.90
N PHE A 295 13.08 -10.04 21.09
CA PHE A 295 12.58 -9.23 19.99
C PHE A 295 11.55 -8.24 20.52
N GLY A 296 11.77 -6.94 20.28
CA GLY A 296 10.88 -5.87 20.76
C GLY A 296 9.57 -5.83 19.97
N LYS A 297 8.54 -5.26 20.58
CA LYS A 297 7.21 -5.12 19.96
C LYS A 297 7.22 -4.42 18.59
N ASN A 298 8.13 -3.46 18.41
CA ASN A 298 8.23 -2.65 17.20
C ASN A 298 9.32 -3.15 16.24
N ASP A 299 10.08 -4.18 16.62
CA ASP A 299 11.03 -4.83 15.72
C ASP A 299 10.29 -5.56 14.60
N ARG A 300 10.94 -5.75 13.45
CA ARG A 300 10.31 -6.38 12.26
C ARG A 300 11.22 -7.43 11.66
N ILE A 301 10.64 -8.51 11.20
CA ILE A 301 11.29 -9.50 10.33
C ILE A 301 10.50 -9.56 9.04
N LEU A 302 10.91 -8.74 8.06
CA LEU A 302 10.27 -8.67 6.76
C LEU A 302 10.90 -9.71 5.82
N ILE A 303 10.10 -10.27 4.93
CA ILE A 303 10.56 -11.22 3.92
C ILE A 303 10.08 -10.83 2.53
N ASP A 304 10.90 -11.17 1.55
CA ASP A 304 10.50 -11.34 0.16
C ASP A 304 10.47 -12.83 -0.15
N SER A 305 9.35 -13.32 -0.64
CA SER A 305 9.10 -14.74 -0.83
C SER A 305 8.28 -15.00 -2.09
N SER A 306 8.53 -16.16 -2.74
CA SER A 306 7.71 -16.64 -3.85
C SER A 306 6.36 -17.22 -3.39
N VAL A 307 6.20 -17.48 -2.10
CA VAL A 307 4.94 -17.92 -1.48
C VAL A 307 4.51 -16.89 -0.43
N ILE A 308 3.38 -16.27 -0.67
CA ILE A 308 2.87 -15.16 0.14
C ILE A 308 1.53 -15.49 0.81
N LEU A 309 1.29 -14.91 1.98
CA LEU A 309 -0.02 -14.80 2.58
C LEU A 309 -0.72 -13.59 1.93
N ASP A 310 -1.60 -13.85 0.97
CA ASP A 310 -2.33 -12.79 0.27
C ASP A 310 -3.58 -12.43 1.05
N LEU A 311 -3.54 -11.23 1.63
CA LEU A 311 -4.66 -10.62 2.35
C LEU A 311 -5.38 -9.66 1.41
N GLU A 312 -6.71 -9.82 1.30
CA GLU A 312 -7.56 -8.87 0.60
C GLU A 312 -7.34 -7.45 1.13
N GLU A 313 -7.39 -6.48 0.24
CA GLU A 313 -7.09 -5.11 0.59
C GLU A 313 -8.10 -4.54 1.58
N LEU A 314 -7.59 -4.03 2.70
CA LEU A 314 -8.38 -3.44 3.77
C LEU A 314 -8.12 -1.93 3.85
N PRO A 315 -9.16 -1.09 4.09
CA PRO A 315 -8.95 0.33 4.32
C PRO A 315 -8.17 0.52 5.64
N PRO A 316 -7.09 1.32 5.66
CA PRO A 316 -6.29 1.50 6.88
C PRO A 316 -6.97 2.36 7.94
N THR A 317 -8.14 2.92 7.63
CA THR A 317 -8.95 3.71 8.56
C THR A 317 -10.39 3.20 8.54
N ILE A 318 -10.94 2.89 9.71
CA ILE A 318 -12.28 2.32 9.90
C ILE A 318 -13.03 3.02 11.03
N ALA A 319 -14.33 2.84 11.12
CA ALA A 319 -15.14 3.31 12.25
C ALA A 319 -15.17 2.27 13.39
N SER A 320 -15.29 2.74 14.64
CA SER A 320 -15.25 1.91 15.84
C SER A 320 -16.42 0.92 16.02
N ASN A 321 -17.43 0.97 15.18
CA ASN A 321 -18.59 0.07 15.18
C ASN A 321 -18.80 -0.61 13.83
N GLN A 322 -17.76 -0.63 13.01
CA GLN A 322 -17.77 -1.26 11.70
C GLN A 322 -17.31 -2.71 11.84
N THR A 323 -17.99 -3.63 11.16
CA THR A 323 -17.49 -4.98 10.96
C THR A 323 -16.59 -5.04 9.75
N LEU A 324 -15.41 -5.64 9.90
CA LEU A 324 -14.39 -5.79 8.88
C LEU A 324 -14.40 -7.20 8.30
N GLY A 325 -14.69 -7.35 7.02
CA GLY A 325 -14.53 -8.62 6.31
C GLY A 325 -13.04 -8.92 6.09
N LEU A 326 -12.58 -10.08 6.51
CA LEU A 326 -11.22 -10.55 6.33
C LEU A 326 -11.23 -11.76 5.39
N SER A 327 -10.49 -11.68 4.31
CA SER A 327 -10.29 -12.78 3.36
C SER A 327 -8.80 -12.92 3.05
N ALA A 328 -8.25 -14.12 3.22
CA ALA A 328 -6.84 -14.38 2.97
C ALA A 328 -6.58 -15.78 2.42
N ASN A 329 -5.55 -15.89 1.58
CA ASN A 329 -5.09 -17.13 0.97
C ASN A 329 -3.57 -17.21 1.00
N ILE A 330 -3.03 -18.41 0.91
CA ILE A 330 -1.61 -18.56 0.56
C ILE A 330 -1.51 -18.74 -0.95
N VAL A 331 -0.67 -17.92 -1.58
CA VAL A 331 -0.49 -17.86 -3.03
C VAL A 331 0.97 -18.12 -3.37
N GLY A 332 1.21 -19.06 -4.24
CA GLY A 332 2.51 -19.32 -4.84
C GLY A 332 2.58 -18.83 -6.30
N ALA A 333 3.69 -19.09 -6.98
CA ALA A 333 3.92 -18.66 -8.36
C ALA A 333 2.85 -19.16 -9.36
N THR A 334 2.20 -20.29 -9.08
CA THR A 334 1.17 -20.88 -9.94
C THR A 334 -0.26 -20.59 -9.49
N GLY A 335 -0.45 -19.79 -8.47
CA GLY A 335 -1.76 -19.42 -7.90
C GLY A 335 -1.97 -19.91 -6.46
N PRO A 336 -3.23 -19.90 -5.98
CA PRO A 336 -3.55 -20.28 -4.61
C PRO A 336 -3.15 -21.74 -4.30
N LEU A 337 -2.49 -21.92 -3.15
CA LEU A 337 -2.12 -23.25 -2.64
C LEU A 337 -3.27 -23.81 -1.81
N THR A 338 -4.10 -24.65 -2.42
CA THR A 338 -5.33 -25.19 -1.81
C THR A 338 -5.15 -26.57 -1.15
N ASP A 339 -4.02 -27.21 -1.37
CA ASP A 339 -3.82 -28.65 -1.10
C ASP A 339 -3.62 -28.99 0.39
N SER A 340 -3.41 -27.99 1.25
CA SER A 340 -3.20 -28.21 2.69
C SER A 340 -4.08 -27.34 3.54
N LYS A 341 -4.71 -27.95 4.56
CA LYS A 341 -5.32 -27.21 5.65
C LYS A 341 -4.21 -26.56 6.46
N ARG A 342 -4.28 -25.24 6.58
CA ARG A 342 -3.37 -24.42 7.39
C ARG A 342 -4.07 -23.97 8.64
N GLU A 343 -3.29 -23.64 9.65
CA GLU A 343 -3.78 -22.97 10.83
C GLU A 343 -3.57 -21.45 10.66
N TYR A 344 -4.65 -20.70 10.75
CA TYR A 344 -4.65 -19.25 10.75
C TYR A 344 -4.89 -18.73 12.16
N TRP A 345 -4.10 -17.76 12.58
CA TRP A 345 -4.28 -17.04 13.83
C TRP A 345 -4.52 -15.58 13.53
N VAL A 346 -5.62 -15.04 14.04
CA VAL A 346 -6.05 -13.66 13.80
C VAL A 346 -6.21 -12.94 15.13
N THR A 347 -5.54 -11.80 15.25
CA THR A 347 -5.67 -10.91 16.42
C THR A 347 -5.96 -9.51 15.91
N PHE A 348 -7.00 -8.84 16.44
CA PHE A 348 -7.31 -7.46 16.09
C PHE A 348 -7.49 -6.61 17.36
N GLY A 349 -6.54 -5.74 17.63
CA GLY A 349 -6.44 -4.97 18.87
C GLY A 349 -5.44 -5.55 19.87
N SER A 350 -5.33 -4.94 21.04
CA SER A 350 -4.41 -5.35 22.10
C SER A 350 -5.13 -6.15 23.18
N GLY A 351 -4.44 -7.16 23.73
CA GLY A 351 -4.94 -7.97 24.86
C GLY A 351 -6.05 -8.95 24.50
N ILE A 352 -6.22 -9.28 23.22
CA ILE A 352 -7.22 -10.24 22.73
C ILE A 352 -6.49 -11.53 22.37
N ASP A 353 -7.04 -12.66 22.80
CA ASP A 353 -6.56 -13.97 22.38
C ASP A 353 -6.78 -14.17 20.88
N PRO A 354 -5.84 -14.82 20.19
CA PRO A 354 -5.98 -15.05 18.76
C PRO A 354 -7.15 -15.98 18.44
N ILE A 355 -7.97 -15.57 17.47
CA ILE A 355 -8.94 -16.46 16.83
C ILE A 355 -8.16 -17.45 15.97
N ARG A 356 -8.41 -18.74 16.13
CA ARG A 356 -7.70 -19.80 15.41
C ARG A 356 -8.65 -20.55 14.50
N GLU A 357 -8.27 -20.72 13.25
CA GLU A 357 -9.05 -21.44 12.25
C GLU A 357 -8.16 -22.36 11.41
N LYS A 358 -8.66 -23.56 11.11
CA LYS A 358 -7.98 -24.52 10.23
C LYS A 358 -8.74 -24.62 8.91
N ALA A 359 -8.18 -24.04 7.86
CA ALA A 359 -8.80 -23.98 6.55
C ALA A 359 -7.75 -23.96 5.41
N SER A 360 -8.17 -24.17 4.18
CA SER A 360 -7.35 -23.94 2.98
C SER A 360 -7.28 -22.43 2.66
N SER A 361 -8.33 -21.67 2.99
CA SER A 361 -8.40 -20.22 2.88
C SER A 361 -9.15 -19.65 4.08
N LEU A 362 -8.80 -18.45 4.51
CA LEU A 362 -9.46 -17.77 5.62
C LEU A 362 -10.56 -16.84 5.10
N ARG A 363 -11.74 -16.90 5.72
CA ARG A 363 -12.81 -15.90 5.55
C ARG A 363 -13.52 -15.73 6.87
N MET A 364 -13.56 -14.51 7.38
CA MET A 364 -14.20 -14.19 8.64
C MET A 364 -14.66 -12.74 8.71
N GLN A 365 -15.49 -12.46 9.70
CA GLN A 365 -15.88 -11.10 10.08
C GLN A 365 -15.23 -10.76 11.42
N LEU A 366 -14.67 -9.57 11.52
CA LEU A 366 -14.06 -9.03 12.73
C LEU A 366 -14.78 -7.75 13.13
N ASP A 367 -15.15 -7.63 14.38
CA ASP A 367 -15.63 -6.36 14.91
C ASP A 367 -14.45 -5.41 15.10
N SER A 368 -14.65 -4.14 14.76
CA SER A 368 -13.62 -3.14 14.96
C SER A 368 -13.35 -2.93 16.44
N PRO A 369 -12.08 -2.78 16.84
CA PRO A 369 -11.72 -2.48 18.21
C PRO A 369 -12.15 -1.05 18.60
N VAL A 370 -11.88 -0.69 19.86
CA VAL A 370 -12.12 0.65 20.39
C VAL A 370 -11.34 1.69 19.59
N ALA A 371 -11.90 2.90 19.46
CA ALA A 371 -11.28 4.01 18.73
C ALA A 371 -9.84 4.29 19.19
N GLY A 372 -8.97 4.53 18.21
CA GLY A 372 -7.53 4.70 18.36
C GLY A 372 -6.74 3.84 17.38
N ARG A 373 -5.43 3.75 17.59
CA ARG A 373 -4.58 2.87 16.78
C ARG A 373 -4.74 1.42 17.21
N SER A 374 -5.02 0.55 16.27
CA SER A 374 -5.21 -0.89 16.50
C SER A 374 -4.45 -1.71 15.48
N LEU A 375 -3.79 -2.76 15.93
CA LEU A 375 -3.01 -3.67 15.11
C LEU A 375 -3.83 -4.91 14.77
N LEU A 376 -3.99 -5.19 13.48
CA LEU A 376 -4.40 -6.49 12.98
C LEU A 376 -3.15 -7.33 12.73
N THR A 377 -3.08 -8.50 13.34
CA THR A 377 -2.05 -9.50 13.06
C THR A 377 -2.74 -10.75 12.50
N LEU A 378 -2.36 -11.12 11.30
CA LEU A 378 -2.77 -12.36 10.65
C LEU A 378 -1.54 -13.24 10.47
N GLN A 379 -1.59 -14.45 11.00
CA GLN A 379 -0.54 -15.45 10.88
C GLN A 379 -1.08 -16.69 10.18
N SER A 380 -0.26 -17.33 9.37
CA SER A 380 -0.56 -18.61 8.73
C SER A 380 0.59 -19.58 8.97
N PHE A 381 0.24 -20.80 9.35
CA PHE A 381 1.17 -21.87 9.68
C PHE A 381 0.82 -23.14 8.92
N ASP A 382 1.81 -23.74 8.29
CA ASP A 382 1.79 -25.12 7.82
C ASP A 382 3.03 -25.88 8.35
N GLN A 383 3.27 -27.09 7.87
CA GLN A 383 4.39 -27.92 8.34
C GLN A 383 5.78 -27.32 8.05
N SER A 384 5.90 -26.46 7.05
CA SER A 384 7.17 -25.95 6.54
C SER A 384 7.25 -24.44 6.43
N ARG A 385 6.11 -23.74 6.45
CA ARG A 385 6.01 -22.31 6.16
C ARG A 385 5.25 -21.57 7.24
N GLU A 386 5.80 -20.44 7.61
CA GLU A 386 5.18 -19.49 8.52
C GLU A 386 5.12 -18.13 7.84
N ARG A 387 3.95 -17.50 7.81
CA ARG A 387 3.76 -16.16 7.26
C ARG A 387 2.97 -15.30 8.22
N GLN A 388 3.31 -14.04 8.27
CA GLN A 388 2.62 -13.06 9.08
C GLN A 388 2.39 -11.78 8.27
N ILE A 389 1.23 -11.19 8.46
CA ILE A 389 0.92 -9.82 8.04
C ILE A 389 0.53 -9.03 9.27
N GLN A 390 1.09 -7.86 9.41
CA GLN A 390 0.66 -6.86 10.38
C GLN A 390 0.12 -5.64 9.64
N ARG A 391 -1.03 -5.14 10.09
CA ARG A 391 -1.63 -3.93 9.52
C ARG A 391 -2.11 -3.03 10.65
N MET A 392 -1.60 -1.81 10.65
CA MET A 392 -2.04 -0.78 11.58
C MET A 392 -3.28 -0.09 11.04
N PHE A 393 -4.29 0.03 11.89
CA PHE A 393 -5.53 0.73 11.61
C PHE A 393 -5.67 1.96 12.49
N GLU A 394 -6.20 3.04 11.93
CA GLU A 394 -6.77 4.14 12.69
C GLU A 394 -8.27 3.89 12.82
N VAL A 395 -8.71 3.61 14.04
CA VAL A 395 -10.13 3.39 14.36
C VAL A 395 -10.73 4.69 14.84
N LEU A 396 -11.63 5.27 14.07
CA LEU A 396 -12.26 6.55 14.36
C LEU A 396 -13.52 6.35 15.21
N LYS A 397 -13.72 7.20 16.21
CA LYS A 397 -15.04 7.34 16.83
C LYS A 397 -16.04 7.79 15.77
N GLN A 398 -17.16 7.08 15.66
CA GLN A 398 -18.23 7.53 14.79
C GLN A 398 -18.78 8.86 15.34
N LYS A 399 -18.48 9.97 14.66
CA LYS A 399 -19.17 11.23 14.92
C LYS A 399 -20.56 11.13 14.28
N PRO A 400 -21.64 11.59 14.96
CA PRO A 400 -22.92 11.77 14.29
C PRO A 400 -22.73 12.67 13.07
N ALA A 401 -23.37 12.33 11.96
CA ALA A 401 -23.24 13.03 10.67
C ALA A 401 -23.50 14.56 10.75
N LEU A 402 -24.17 15.04 11.81
CA LEU A 402 -24.44 16.45 12.06
C LEU A 402 -23.22 17.28 12.45
N GLU A 403 -22.16 16.71 13.02
CA GLU A 403 -20.98 17.50 13.43
C GLU A 403 -20.00 17.81 12.30
N LEU A 404 -20.03 17.05 11.21
CA LEU A 404 -19.24 17.33 10.00
C LEU A 404 -19.71 18.58 9.25
N ALA A 405 -21.01 18.90 9.35
CA ALA A 405 -21.60 20.09 8.73
C ALA A 405 -21.41 21.38 9.57
N ASN A 406 -21.31 21.27 10.90
CA ASN A 406 -21.25 22.44 11.79
C ASN A 406 -19.82 22.97 12.07
N ASN A 407 -18.77 22.15 11.87
CA ASN A 407 -17.40 22.62 12.05
C ASN A 407 -16.87 23.48 10.89
N SER A 408 -17.60 23.56 9.78
CA SER A 408 -17.32 24.51 8.70
C SER A 408 -17.95 25.90 8.91
N ALA A 409 -18.82 26.05 9.93
CA ALA A 409 -19.59 27.29 10.18
C ALA A 409 -19.19 28.07 11.44
N GLN A 410 -18.30 27.56 12.29
CA GLN A 410 -17.90 28.27 13.54
C GLN A 410 -16.53 28.94 13.45
N GLY A 411 -16.31 29.75 12.45
CA GLY A 411 -15.05 30.50 12.26
C GLY A 411 -15.26 31.96 11.81
N VAL A 412 -16.41 32.57 12.05
CA VAL A 412 -16.56 34.02 11.81
C VAL A 412 -17.24 34.65 13.02
N GLY A 413 -16.44 35.48 13.72
CA GLY A 413 -16.85 36.24 14.87
C GLY A 413 -17.94 37.27 14.53
N GLN A 414 -18.81 37.51 15.52
CA GLN A 414 -19.83 38.55 15.56
C GLN A 414 -19.27 39.93 15.28
N VAL A 415 -19.82 40.60 14.29
CA VAL A 415 -20.07 42.06 14.35
C VAL A 415 -21.45 42.29 13.75
N GLY A 416 -22.33 43.00 14.51
CA GLY A 416 -23.74 43.09 14.28
C GLY A 416 -24.18 44.08 13.19
N SER A 417 -25.35 43.86 12.73
CA SER A 417 -26.54 44.75 12.83
C SER A 417 -27.60 44.33 11.80
N ALA A 418 -28.83 44.45 12.22
CA ALA A 418 -30.08 44.04 11.61
C ALA A 418 -30.33 44.51 10.16
N ILE A 419 -30.94 43.66 9.35
CA ILE A 419 -32.02 44.00 8.41
C ILE A 419 -32.81 42.71 8.08
N ASP A 420 -34.14 42.84 8.12
CA ASP A 420 -35.17 41.87 7.85
C ASP A 420 -35.08 41.25 6.45
N GLY A 421 -35.25 39.93 6.35
CA GLY A 421 -35.45 39.25 5.08
C GLY A 421 -35.51 37.74 5.28
N LYS A 422 -36.70 37.13 5.25
CA LYS A 422 -36.96 35.68 5.33
C LYS A 422 -36.06 34.88 4.36
N PRO A 423 -35.36 33.84 4.80
CA PRO A 423 -34.68 32.94 3.87
C PRO A 423 -35.63 31.87 3.39
N LYS A 424 -35.60 31.64 2.07
CA LYS A 424 -36.15 30.45 1.44
C LYS A 424 -35.26 29.26 1.79
N THR A 425 -35.90 28.20 2.24
CA THR A 425 -35.32 26.88 2.56
C THR A 425 -34.56 26.30 1.36
N SER A 426 -33.26 26.10 1.50
CA SER A 426 -32.47 25.31 0.56
C SER A 426 -32.39 23.86 1.07
N SER A 427 -33.44 23.08 0.79
CA SER A 427 -33.47 21.63 1.02
C SER A 427 -33.05 20.80 -0.20
N ASP A 428 -32.73 21.43 -1.34
CA ASP A 428 -32.52 20.71 -2.59
C ASP A 428 -31.07 20.42 -2.95
N THR A 429 -30.09 21.01 -2.27
CA THR A 429 -28.67 20.77 -2.57
C THR A 429 -28.07 19.56 -1.86
N ALA A 430 -28.67 19.09 -0.78
CA ALA A 430 -28.19 17.92 -0.02
C ALA A 430 -28.65 16.58 -0.62
N LYS A 431 -29.75 16.59 -1.42
CA LYS A 431 -30.25 15.37 -2.09
C LYS A 431 -29.48 15.02 -3.38
N LEU A 432 -28.78 15.97 -3.98
CA LEU A 432 -28.04 15.72 -5.23
C LEU A 432 -26.71 14.95 -5.04
N TYR A 433 -26.23 14.77 -3.81
CA TYR A 433 -24.94 14.11 -3.52
C TYR A 433 -25.08 12.70 -2.94
N MET A 434 -26.29 12.25 -2.60
CA MET A 434 -26.50 10.92 -2.01
C MET A 434 -27.03 9.86 -2.99
N ASP A 435 -27.39 10.21 -4.21
CA ASP A 435 -27.96 9.28 -5.21
C ASP A 435 -27.06 9.05 -6.44
N GLN A 436 -25.77 9.30 -6.35
CA GLN A 436 -24.85 8.79 -7.37
C GLN A 436 -24.40 7.39 -6.96
N PRO A 437 -24.73 6.33 -7.73
CA PRO A 437 -24.21 5.00 -7.48
C PRO A 437 -22.67 5.04 -7.55
N SER A 438 -22.00 4.31 -6.65
CA SER A 438 -20.55 4.16 -6.69
C SER A 438 -20.11 3.74 -8.09
N VAL A 439 -18.93 4.20 -8.56
CA VAL A 439 -18.40 3.89 -9.91
C VAL A 439 -18.43 2.39 -10.19
N SER A 440 -18.35 1.53 -9.17
CA SER A 440 -18.50 0.08 -9.29
C SER A 440 -19.95 -0.37 -9.60
N GLN A 441 -20.95 0.32 -9.06
CA GLN A 441 -22.36 -0.02 -9.32
C GLN A 441 -22.79 0.42 -10.74
N ALA A 442 -22.40 1.61 -11.16
CA ALA A 442 -22.68 2.09 -12.52
C ALA A 442 -21.98 1.22 -13.58
N ALA A 443 -20.76 0.78 -13.33
CA ALA A 443 -20.04 -0.15 -14.20
C ALA A 443 -20.71 -1.54 -14.24
N MET A 444 -21.19 -2.05 -13.11
CA MET A 444 -21.91 -3.33 -13.05
C MET A 444 -23.26 -3.26 -13.74
N GLU A 445 -23.99 -2.16 -13.63
CA GLU A 445 -25.24 -1.94 -14.35
C GLU A 445 -25.03 -1.83 -15.87
N GLN A 446 -23.99 -1.13 -16.31
CA GLN A 446 -23.63 -1.07 -17.73
C GLN A 446 -23.20 -2.44 -18.28
N ILE A 447 -22.41 -3.20 -17.53
CA ILE A 447 -22.02 -4.58 -17.92
C ILE A 447 -23.26 -5.49 -17.97
N SER A 448 -24.19 -5.36 -17.01
CA SER A 448 -25.43 -6.14 -17.02
C SER A 448 -26.37 -5.75 -18.17
N ALA A 449 -26.47 -4.47 -18.51
CA ALA A 449 -27.25 -3.98 -19.63
C ALA A 449 -26.68 -4.45 -20.97
N LEU A 450 -25.36 -4.37 -21.16
CA LEU A 450 -24.66 -4.88 -22.35
C LEU A 450 -24.78 -6.42 -22.46
N SER A 451 -24.71 -7.13 -21.34
CA SER A 451 -24.91 -8.59 -21.29
C SER A 451 -26.33 -8.99 -21.70
N ASN A 452 -27.34 -8.22 -21.30
CA ASN A 452 -28.72 -8.48 -21.68
C ASN A 452 -29.00 -8.17 -23.14
N GLN A 453 -28.48 -7.05 -23.69
CA GLN A 453 -28.53 -6.76 -25.11
C GLN A 453 -27.80 -7.82 -25.96
N ALA A 454 -26.67 -8.30 -25.53
CA ALA A 454 -25.93 -9.37 -26.21
C ALA A 454 -26.72 -10.69 -26.22
N LYS A 455 -27.49 -11.00 -25.17
CA LYS A 455 -28.36 -12.19 -25.13
C LYS A 455 -29.53 -12.15 -26.09
N GLU A 456 -30.04 -10.98 -26.45
CA GLU A 456 -31.15 -10.85 -27.44
C GLU A 456 -30.70 -11.21 -28.86
N ILE A 457 -29.43 -11.01 -29.18
CA ILE A 457 -28.87 -11.24 -30.53
C ILE A 457 -28.40 -12.71 -30.68
N LEU A 458 -28.32 -13.47 -29.58
CA LEU A 458 -27.83 -14.83 -29.61
C LEU A 458 -28.88 -15.85 -30.09
N PRO A 459 -28.46 -16.92 -30.82
CA PRO A 459 -29.33 -18.03 -31.15
C PRO A 459 -29.94 -18.65 -29.87
N GLU A 460 -31.19 -19.16 -29.99
CA GLU A 460 -31.96 -19.71 -28.88
C GLU A 460 -31.20 -20.76 -28.03
N ASN A 461 -30.38 -21.59 -28.68
CA ASN A 461 -29.59 -22.64 -28.05
C ASN A 461 -28.42 -22.11 -27.21
N MET A 462 -28.06 -20.82 -27.31
CA MET A 462 -26.98 -20.17 -26.53
C MET A 462 -27.51 -19.27 -25.42
N LYS A 463 -28.78 -18.94 -25.39
CA LYS A 463 -29.38 -18.04 -24.37
C LYS A 463 -29.32 -18.60 -22.94
N THR A 464 -29.20 -19.93 -22.79
CA THR A 464 -29.10 -20.63 -21.50
C THR A 464 -27.66 -20.79 -20.99
N TRP A 465 -26.67 -20.35 -21.76
CA TRP A 465 -25.27 -20.52 -21.40
C TRP A 465 -24.86 -19.48 -20.32
N PRO A 466 -24.02 -19.89 -19.37
CA PRO A 466 -23.55 -18.96 -18.35
C PRO A 466 -22.68 -17.84 -18.98
N THR A 467 -22.77 -16.65 -18.43
CA THR A 467 -22.19 -15.42 -19.00
C THR A 467 -20.68 -15.53 -19.25
N TRP A 468 -19.95 -16.27 -18.42
CA TRP A 468 -18.51 -16.48 -18.60
C TRP A 468 -18.14 -17.29 -19.85
N GLN A 469 -19.00 -18.22 -20.30
CA GLN A 469 -18.77 -18.99 -21.52
C GLN A 469 -18.99 -18.11 -22.77
N LEU A 470 -19.94 -17.21 -22.74
CA LEU A 470 -20.19 -16.25 -23.82
C LEU A 470 -19.02 -15.24 -23.94
N ILE A 471 -18.48 -14.78 -22.82
CA ILE A 471 -17.28 -13.92 -22.78
C ILE A 471 -16.06 -14.67 -23.35
N ALA A 472 -15.85 -15.92 -22.99
CA ALA A 472 -14.75 -16.74 -23.49
C ALA A 472 -14.82 -16.91 -25.01
N ILE A 473 -15.99 -17.15 -25.58
CA ILE A 473 -16.20 -17.25 -27.03
C ILE A 473 -15.94 -15.91 -27.71
N GLY A 474 -16.42 -14.81 -27.13
CA GLY A 474 -16.18 -13.45 -27.66
C GLY A 474 -14.70 -13.10 -27.71
N LEU A 475 -13.95 -13.43 -26.68
CA LEU A 475 -12.49 -13.21 -26.61
C LEU A 475 -11.74 -14.09 -27.64
N THR A 476 -12.15 -15.35 -27.81
CA THR A 476 -11.52 -16.23 -28.81
C THR A 476 -11.77 -15.78 -30.24
N LEU A 477 -12.98 -15.30 -30.55
CA LEU A 477 -13.30 -14.73 -31.85
C LEU A 477 -12.55 -13.42 -32.13
N LEU A 478 -12.38 -12.57 -31.13
CA LEU A 478 -11.59 -11.34 -31.24
C LEU A 478 -10.10 -11.63 -31.46
N ALA A 479 -9.55 -12.61 -30.76
CA ALA A 479 -8.16 -13.04 -30.96
C ALA A 479 -7.95 -13.62 -32.35
N PHE A 480 -8.90 -14.40 -32.88
CA PHE A 480 -8.86 -14.94 -34.23
C PHE A 480 -8.94 -13.83 -35.30
N LEU A 481 -9.79 -12.82 -35.08
CA LEU A 481 -9.90 -11.67 -35.97
C LEU A 481 -8.59 -10.86 -36.03
N ILE A 482 -7.98 -10.60 -34.88
CA ILE A 482 -6.67 -9.92 -34.79
C ILE A 482 -5.58 -10.71 -35.52
N LEU A 483 -5.58 -12.04 -35.36
CA LEU A 483 -4.63 -12.91 -36.05
C LEU A 483 -4.81 -12.87 -37.57
N MET A 484 -6.05 -12.91 -38.05
CA MET A 484 -6.37 -12.83 -39.48
C MET A 484 -5.96 -11.47 -40.08
N ILE A 485 -6.23 -10.37 -39.36
CA ILE A 485 -5.79 -9.04 -39.78
C ILE A 485 -4.26 -8.96 -39.82
N GLY A 486 -3.56 -9.52 -38.82
CA GLY A 486 -2.10 -9.57 -38.78
C GLY A 486 -1.49 -10.41 -39.92
N LEU A 487 -2.17 -11.47 -40.35
CA LEU A 487 -1.77 -12.28 -41.51
C LEU A 487 -2.03 -11.55 -42.84
N MET A 488 -3.12 -10.80 -42.97
CA MET A 488 -3.42 -10.01 -44.17
C MET A 488 -2.49 -8.81 -44.34
N LEU A 489 -1.97 -8.26 -43.24
CA LEU A 489 -1.06 -7.09 -43.25
C LEU A 489 0.42 -7.47 -43.38
N ARG A 490 0.78 -8.76 -43.47
CA ARG A 490 2.18 -9.16 -43.71
C ARG A 490 2.62 -8.70 -45.11
N PRO A 491 3.66 -7.89 -45.23
CA PRO A 491 4.20 -7.50 -46.52
C PRO A 491 4.70 -8.73 -47.25
N GLN A 492 4.17 -9.00 -48.45
CA GLN A 492 4.72 -10.03 -49.33
C GLN A 492 6.16 -9.67 -49.66
N LYS A 493 7.13 -10.47 -49.21
CA LYS A 493 8.49 -10.38 -49.71
C LYS A 493 8.44 -10.67 -51.20
N LYS A 494 8.69 -9.65 -52.03
CA LYS A 494 9.01 -9.83 -53.44
C LYS A 494 10.29 -10.66 -53.53
N SER A 495 10.17 -11.83 -54.13
CA SER A 495 11.31 -12.64 -54.60
C SER A 495 12.03 -11.91 -55.73
#